data_b1c1a8fe26c6d1b9fea4ecd889d2e14e
#
_entry.id   b1c1a8fe26c6d1b9fea4ecd889d2e14e
#
_cell.length_a   1.000
_cell.length_b   1.000
_cell.length_c   1.000
_cell.angle_alpha   90.00
_cell.angle_beta   90.00
_cell.angle_gamma   90.00
#
_symmetry.space_group_name_H-M   'P 1'
#
loop_
_entity.id
_entity.type
_entity.pdbx_description
1 polymer ?
#
loop_
_entity_poly.entity_id
_entity_poly.type
_entity_poly.pdbx_seq_one_letter_code
_entity_poly.pdbx_strand_id
1 'polypeptide(L)'
;MALADITRDAVLKAVAEYNELGQEQFLTKYGFDRARLYVLVHDGESYDSKAITGAAHGFLPGRSPLTARQFSGGEATVGRLLRRLGFTVQVGDALTPDVLVDTLARLRVYRSGGPPALYQPLTLLWAFGRARRGEPRIASWSQTQREVGALLTRYGRPGETDAVHYPVAALYGA
;
A
#
# COMPACT_ATOMS: atom_id res chain seq x y z
N MET A 1 16.70 -13.58 -3.51
CA MET A 1 15.62 -12.62 -3.30
C MET A 1 16.22 -11.22 -3.35
N ALA A 2 15.93 -10.47 -4.40
CA ALA A 2 16.65 -9.25 -4.79
C ALA A 2 16.63 -8.10 -3.77
N LEU A 3 15.58 -7.95 -2.98
CA LEU A 3 15.44 -6.80 -2.04
C LEU A 3 16.36 -6.90 -0.80
N ALA A 4 16.75 -8.10 -0.39
CA ALA A 4 17.57 -8.30 0.82
C ALA A 4 19.01 -7.76 0.68
N ASP A 5 19.50 -7.68 -0.57
CA ASP A 5 20.86 -7.27 -0.89
C ASP A 5 21.01 -5.74 -0.95
N ILE A 6 19.90 -4.99 -0.97
CA ILE A 6 19.93 -3.53 -1.06
C ILE A 6 20.55 -2.93 0.19
N THR A 7 21.52 -2.05 -0.02
CA THR A 7 22.26 -1.36 1.03
C THR A 7 21.79 0.08 1.21
N ARG A 8 22.10 0.67 2.36
CA ARG A 8 21.83 2.09 2.62
C ARG A 8 22.50 2.99 1.58
N ASP A 9 23.76 2.71 1.22
CA ASP A 9 24.51 3.48 0.22
C ASP A 9 23.83 3.44 -1.16
N ALA A 10 23.35 2.27 -1.59
CA ALA A 10 22.60 2.15 -2.83
C ALA A 10 21.30 2.96 -2.84
N VAL A 11 20.60 3.02 -1.70
CA VAL A 11 19.40 3.87 -1.56
C VAL A 11 19.76 5.35 -1.64
N LEU A 12 20.84 5.79 -0.98
CA LEU A 12 21.30 7.18 -1.04
C LEU A 12 21.72 7.60 -2.46
N LYS A 13 22.36 6.70 -3.23
CA LYS A 13 22.65 6.95 -4.65
C LYS A 13 21.39 7.13 -5.48
N ALA A 14 20.37 6.30 -5.23
CA ALA A 14 19.08 6.45 -5.90
C ALA A 14 18.36 7.76 -5.53
N VAL A 15 18.46 8.19 -4.27
CA VAL A 15 17.94 9.48 -3.81
C VAL A 15 18.67 10.64 -4.49
N ALA A 16 20.00 10.58 -4.56
CA ALA A 16 20.80 11.59 -5.25
C ALA A 16 20.39 11.74 -6.72
N GLU A 17 20.26 10.62 -7.43
CA GLU A 17 19.82 10.63 -8.84
C GLU A 17 18.36 11.13 -8.98
N TYR A 18 17.48 10.80 -8.03
CA TYR A 18 16.12 11.33 -8.00
C TYR A 18 16.12 12.86 -7.89
N ASN A 19 16.99 13.41 -7.05
CA ASN A 19 17.13 14.86 -6.90
C ASN A 19 17.70 15.54 -8.17
N GLU A 20 18.62 14.87 -8.87
CA GLU A 20 19.20 15.38 -10.12
C GLU A 20 18.18 15.39 -11.27
N LEU A 21 17.41 14.32 -11.42
CA LEU A 21 16.46 14.14 -12.53
C LEU A 21 15.11 14.82 -12.25
N GLY A 22 14.74 14.95 -11.00
CA GLY A 22 13.38 15.26 -10.58
C GLY A 22 12.43 14.07 -10.68
N GLN A 23 11.33 14.15 -9.93
CA GLN A 23 10.36 13.05 -9.77
C GLN A 23 9.89 12.44 -11.09
N GLU A 24 9.43 13.28 -12.02
CA GLU A 24 8.79 12.81 -13.26
C GLU A 24 9.76 12.05 -14.17
N GLN A 25 10.96 12.60 -14.34
CA GLN A 25 11.97 11.97 -15.18
C GLN A 25 12.51 10.69 -14.55
N PHE A 26 12.71 10.68 -13.22
CA PHE A 26 13.15 9.49 -12.50
C PHE A 26 12.11 8.35 -12.60
N LEU A 27 10.84 8.65 -12.36
CA LEU A 27 9.76 7.66 -12.46
C LEU A 27 9.65 7.10 -13.89
N THR A 28 9.73 7.96 -14.89
CA THR A 28 9.73 7.56 -16.30
C THR A 28 10.92 6.67 -16.64
N LYS A 29 12.13 7.06 -16.22
CA LYS A 29 13.38 6.31 -16.46
C LYS A 29 13.31 4.88 -15.94
N TYR A 30 12.75 4.69 -14.74
CA TYR A 30 12.69 3.38 -14.09
C TYR A 30 11.36 2.64 -14.26
N GLY A 31 10.37 3.24 -14.93
CA GLY A 31 9.07 2.63 -15.20
C GLY A 31 8.23 2.45 -13.95
N PHE A 32 8.21 3.43 -13.06
CA PHE A 32 7.40 3.44 -11.85
C PHE A 32 6.32 4.51 -11.91
N ASP A 33 5.21 4.25 -11.24
CA ASP A 33 4.20 5.25 -10.91
C ASP A 33 4.57 5.96 -9.58
N ARG A 34 3.95 7.11 -9.33
CA ARG A 34 4.05 7.82 -8.04
C ARG A 34 3.64 6.93 -6.88
N ALA A 35 4.32 7.09 -5.76
CA ALA A 35 3.96 6.40 -4.53
C ALA A 35 2.55 6.78 -4.08
N ARG A 36 1.71 5.77 -3.85
CA ARG A 36 0.30 5.98 -3.44
C ARG A 36 0.12 6.07 -1.93
N LEU A 37 0.92 5.34 -1.16
CA LEU A 37 0.71 5.16 0.27
C LEU A 37 1.96 5.41 1.09
N TYR A 38 3.12 4.93 0.65
CA TYR A 38 4.34 4.98 1.45
C TYR A 38 5.40 5.79 0.72
N VAL A 39 5.90 6.82 1.39
CA VAL A 39 7.02 7.64 0.91
C VAL A 39 8.23 7.43 1.82
N LEU A 40 9.40 7.43 1.21
CA LEU A 40 10.67 7.53 1.90
C LEU A 40 10.88 9.00 2.26
N VAL A 41 11.16 9.29 3.53
CA VAL A 41 11.55 10.65 3.97
C VAL A 41 13.04 10.67 4.28
N HIS A 42 13.76 11.59 3.66
CA HIS A 42 15.18 11.81 3.89
C HIS A 42 15.49 13.30 3.75
N ASP A 43 16.21 13.86 4.73
CA ASP A 43 16.60 15.28 4.81
C ASP A 43 15.42 16.27 4.60
N GLY A 44 14.24 15.90 5.10
CA GLY A 44 13.02 16.71 5.01
C GLY A 44 12.24 16.56 3.71
N GLU A 45 12.79 15.87 2.71
CA GLU A 45 12.16 15.63 1.42
C GLU A 45 11.49 14.27 1.36
N SER A 46 10.49 14.14 0.49
CA SER A 46 9.69 12.91 0.30
C SER A 46 9.93 12.29 -1.08
N TYR A 47 10.19 10.99 -1.11
CA TYR A 47 10.55 10.23 -2.30
C TYR A 47 9.61 9.04 -2.52
N ASP A 48 9.41 8.65 -3.76
CA ASP A 48 8.63 7.47 -4.15
C ASP A 48 9.33 6.17 -3.73
N SER A 49 9.00 5.66 -2.54
CA SER A 49 9.72 4.59 -1.86
C SER A 49 9.93 3.34 -2.72
N LYS A 50 8.94 2.96 -3.53
CA LYS A 50 9.06 1.80 -4.43
C LYS A 50 10.02 2.07 -5.58
N ALA A 51 9.98 3.25 -6.18
CA ALA A 51 10.86 3.64 -7.27
C ALA A 51 12.31 3.75 -6.80
N ILE A 52 12.54 4.43 -5.66
CA ILE A 52 13.87 4.49 -5.03
C ILE A 52 14.42 3.08 -4.76
N THR A 53 13.60 2.18 -4.20
CA THR A 53 14.05 0.81 -3.92
C THR A 53 14.41 0.03 -5.20
N GLY A 54 13.61 0.18 -6.25
CA GLY A 54 13.88 -0.45 -7.55
C GLY A 54 15.16 0.06 -8.20
N ALA A 55 15.36 1.38 -8.21
CA ALA A 55 16.57 2.02 -8.72
C ALA A 55 17.82 1.64 -7.89
N ALA A 56 17.69 1.63 -6.55
CA ALA A 56 18.77 1.27 -5.62
C ALA A 56 19.37 -0.10 -5.92
N HIS A 57 18.58 -1.08 -6.35
CA HIS A 57 19.10 -2.38 -6.75
C HIS A 57 20.11 -2.29 -7.91
N GLY A 58 19.93 -1.36 -8.83
CA GLY A 58 20.85 -1.12 -9.94
C GLY A 58 22.19 -0.48 -9.54
N PHE A 59 22.27 0.08 -8.34
CA PHE A 59 23.53 0.61 -7.78
C PHE A 59 24.37 -0.46 -7.05
N LEU A 60 23.86 -1.69 -6.99
CA LEU A 60 24.64 -2.82 -6.47
C LEU A 60 25.58 -3.36 -7.55
N PRO A 61 26.80 -3.84 -7.19
CA PRO A 61 27.74 -4.40 -8.15
C PRO A 61 27.14 -5.55 -8.96
N GLY A 62 27.16 -5.42 -10.29
CA GLY A 62 26.67 -6.44 -11.21
C GLY A 62 25.15 -6.67 -11.20
N ARG A 63 24.39 -5.73 -10.67
CA ARG A 63 22.92 -5.78 -10.65
C ARG A 63 22.29 -4.74 -11.56
N SER A 64 21.09 -5.03 -12.02
CA SER A 64 20.26 -4.09 -12.78
C SER A 64 19.12 -3.56 -11.89
N PRO A 65 18.54 -2.39 -12.19
CA PRO A 65 17.37 -1.90 -11.50
C PRO A 65 16.21 -2.91 -11.55
N LEU A 66 15.43 -2.98 -10.48
CA LEU A 66 14.22 -3.80 -10.46
C LEU A 66 13.05 -3.04 -11.06
N THR A 67 12.22 -3.73 -11.81
CA THR A 67 10.97 -3.18 -12.37
C THR A 67 9.84 -3.19 -11.34
N ALA A 68 8.82 -2.38 -11.57
CA ALA A 68 7.65 -2.28 -10.69
C ALA A 68 6.90 -3.61 -10.47
N ARG A 69 7.03 -4.57 -11.41
CA ARG A 69 6.36 -5.88 -11.35
C ARG A 69 7.13 -6.94 -10.56
N GLN A 70 8.41 -6.73 -10.31
CA GLN A 70 9.28 -7.72 -9.66
C GLN A 70 9.14 -7.74 -8.13
N PHE A 71 8.51 -6.73 -7.53
CA PHE A 71 8.31 -6.67 -6.09
C PHE A 71 7.11 -5.81 -5.68
N SER A 72 6.63 -6.03 -4.46
CA SER A 72 5.54 -5.23 -3.88
C SER A 72 6.11 -3.98 -3.20
N GLY A 73 5.43 -2.82 -3.37
CA GLY A 73 5.76 -1.54 -2.73
C GLY A 73 5.14 -1.34 -1.34
N GLY A 74 4.53 -2.38 -0.77
CA GLY A 74 3.80 -2.27 0.49
C GLY A 74 4.68 -2.19 1.73
N GLU A 75 4.04 -1.95 2.88
CA GLU A 75 4.67 -1.87 4.21
C GLU A 75 5.50 -3.10 4.55
N ALA A 76 4.97 -4.29 4.28
CA ALA A 76 5.63 -5.56 4.62
C ALA A 76 6.90 -5.84 3.81
N THR A 77 7.12 -5.11 2.71
CA THR A 77 8.25 -5.30 1.80
C THR A 77 9.16 -4.07 1.80
N VAL A 78 8.84 -3.07 1.01
CA VAL A 78 9.66 -1.85 0.85
C VAL A 78 9.72 -1.04 2.15
N GLY A 79 8.60 -0.85 2.85
CA GLY A 79 8.57 -0.11 4.11
C GLY A 79 9.48 -0.72 5.16
N ARG A 80 9.40 -2.05 5.35
CA ARG A 80 10.27 -2.78 6.30
C ARG A 80 11.74 -2.73 5.90
N LEU A 81 12.05 -2.89 4.61
CA LEU A 81 13.42 -2.80 4.11
C LEU A 81 14.04 -1.44 4.42
N LEU A 82 13.38 -0.36 4.01
CA LEU A 82 13.89 1.01 4.17
C LEU A 82 14.07 1.38 5.65
N ARG A 83 13.13 0.99 6.54
CA ARG A 83 13.31 1.20 7.98
C ARG A 83 14.48 0.41 8.55
N ARG A 84 14.67 -0.84 8.12
CA ARG A 84 15.84 -1.65 8.52
C ARG A 84 17.15 -0.99 8.10
N LEU A 85 17.17 -0.28 6.97
CA LEU A 85 18.32 0.49 6.49
C LEU A 85 18.45 1.88 7.17
N GLY A 86 17.61 2.18 8.16
CA GLY A 86 17.65 3.41 8.94
C GLY A 86 17.01 4.62 8.25
N PHE A 87 16.09 4.40 7.30
CA PHE A 87 15.29 5.47 6.71
C PHE A 87 13.93 5.62 7.38
N THR A 88 13.41 6.84 7.37
CA THR A 88 12.03 7.10 7.77
C THR A 88 11.09 6.79 6.61
N VAL A 89 10.06 6.00 6.87
CA VAL A 89 8.98 5.72 5.90
C VAL A 89 7.67 6.17 6.51
N GLN A 90 7.00 7.10 5.85
CA GLN A 90 5.73 7.66 6.27
C GLN A 90 4.62 7.26 5.29
N VAL A 91 3.38 7.32 5.77
CA VAL A 91 2.23 7.36 4.87
C VAL A 91 2.26 8.75 4.24
N GLY A 92 2.46 8.80 2.93
CA GLY A 92 2.53 10.08 2.22
C GLY A 92 1.21 10.85 2.31
N ASP A 93 1.27 12.16 2.11
CA ASP A 93 0.10 13.05 2.00
C ASP A 93 -0.81 12.71 0.81
N ALA A 94 -0.43 11.70 0.04
CA ALA A 94 -1.16 11.20 -1.13
C ALA A 94 -2.52 10.54 -0.81
N LEU A 95 -2.91 10.40 0.46
CA LEU A 95 -4.29 10.07 0.86
C LEU A 95 -5.16 11.33 0.93
N THR A 96 -5.13 12.14 -0.12
CA THR A 96 -6.19 13.14 -0.29
C THR A 96 -7.54 12.44 -0.42
N PRO A 97 -8.63 13.08 -0.04
CA PRO A 97 -9.98 12.52 -0.22
C PRO A 97 -10.22 11.99 -1.65
N ASP A 98 -9.71 12.68 -2.67
CA ASP A 98 -9.85 12.29 -4.07
C ASP A 98 -9.09 11.02 -4.41
N VAL A 99 -7.84 10.87 -3.95
CA VAL A 99 -7.04 9.63 -4.13
C VAL A 99 -7.68 8.46 -3.40
N LEU A 100 -8.27 8.71 -2.22
CA LEU A 100 -8.98 7.69 -1.47
C LEU A 100 -10.23 7.22 -2.22
N VAL A 101 -11.04 8.17 -2.72
CA VAL A 101 -12.26 7.88 -3.50
C VAL A 101 -11.89 7.10 -4.78
N ASP A 102 -10.86 7.53 -5.51
CA ASP A 102 -10.39 6.84 -6.72
C ASP A 102 -9.86 5.43 -6.42
N THR A 103 -9.15 5.26 -5.31
CA THR A 103 -8.68 3.94 -4.86
C THR A 103 -9.85 3.02 -4.50
N LEU A 104 -10.87 3.56 -3.81
CA LEU A 104 -12.09 2.81 -3.49
C LEU A 104 -12.90 2.45 -4.74
N ALA A 105 -12.99 3.36 -5.72
CA ALA A 105 -13.67 3.12 -6.99
C ALA A 105 -13.00 2.01 -7.82
N ARG A 106 -11.68 1.82 -7.67
CA ARG A 106 -10.90 0.78 -8.36
C ARG A 106 -10.79 -0.54 -7.60
N LEU A 107 -11.44 -0.67 -6.45
CA LEU A 107 -11.46 -1.94 -5.73
C LEU A 107 -12.00 -3.05 -6.62
N ARG A 108 -11.23 -4.14 -6.73
CA ARG A 108 -11.67 -5.37 -7.38
C ARG A 108 -12.70 -6.06 -6.49
N VAL A 109 -13.96 -5.76 -6.71
CA VAL A 109 -15.06 -6.43 -6.00
C VAL A 109 -15.37 -7.74 -6.69
N TYR A 110 -15.49 -8.81 -5.92
CA TYR A 110 -15.85 -10.13 -6.44
C TYR A 110 -17.21 -10.08 -7.16
N ARG A 111 -17.23 -10.64 -8.38
CA ARG A 111 -18.43 -10.76 -9.21
C ARG A 111 -18.55 -12.21 -9.69
N SER A 112 -19.63 -12.87 -9.33
CA SER A 112 -19.97 -14.20 -9.82
C SER A 112 -21.35 -14.13 -10.50
N GLY A 113 -21.37 -13.74 -11.79
CA GLY A 113 -22.60 -13.72 -12.59
C GLY A 113 -23.71 -12.75 -12.15
N GLY A 114 -23.43 -11.88 -11.17
CA GLY A 114 -24.38 -10.94 -10.58
C GLY A 114 -23.76 -9.59 -10.22
N PRO A 115 -24.50 -8.73 -9.52
CA PRO A 115 -23.97 -7.47 -9.02
C PRO A 115 -22.79 -7.69 -8.04
N PRO A 116 -21.85 -6.75 -7.87
CA PRO A 116 -20.62 -6.92 -7.08
C PRO A 116 -20.90 -7.25 -5.61
N ALA A 117 -20.08 -8.08 -4.97
CA ALA A 117 -20.18 -8.39 -3.55
C ALA A 117 -19.86 -7.16 -2.68
N LEU A 118 -20.61 -6.93 -1.61
CA LEU A 118 -20.51 -5.72 -0.79
C LEU A 118 -19.63 -5.88 0.46
N TYR A 119 -19.13 -7.08 0.76
CA TYR A 119 -18.34 -7.34 1.97
C TYR A 119 -17.05 -6.52 2.04
N GLN A 120 -16.27 -6.39 0.96
CA GLN A 120 -15.06 -5.56 0.95
C GLN A 120 -15.36 -4.05 1.13
N PRO A 121 -16.25 -3.43 0.32
CA PRO A 121 -16.61 -2.02 0.51
C PRO A 121 -17.14 -1.71 1.91
N LEU A 122 -18.00 -2.56 2.46
CA LEU A 122 -18.58 -2.35 3.80
C LEU A 122 -17.55 -2.49 4.90
N THR A 123 -16.60 -3.45 4.79
CA THR A 123 -15.49 -3.58 5.74
C THR A 123 -14.58 -2.36 5.73
N LEU A 124 -14.27 -1.83 4.54
CA LEU A 124 -13.48 -0.60 4.42
C LEU A 124 -14.22 0.62 4.99
N LEU A 125 -15.50 0.76 4.69
CA LEU A 125 -16.32 1.84 5.25
C LEU A 125 -16.36 1.79 6.79
N TRP A 126 -16.48 0.59 7.35
CA TRP A 126 -16.37 0.37 8.79
C TRP A 126 -15.00 0.79 9.34
N ALA A 127 -13.90 0.38 8.70
CA ALA A 127 -12.55 0.73 9.13
C ALA A 127 -12.30 2.25 9.09
N PHE A 128 -12.77 2.94 8.04
CA PHE A 128 -12.72 4.41 7.97
C PHE A 128 -13.58 5.08 9.04
N GLY A 129 -14.78 4.55 9.30
CA GLY A 129 -15.64 5.05 10.38
C GLY A 129 -14.95 4.99 11.74
N ARG A 130 -14.24 3.89 12.03
CA ARG A 130 -13.43 3.73 13.25
C ARG A 130 -12.30 4.76 13.31
N ALA A 131 -11.52 4.88 12.23
CA ALA A 131 -10.41 5.84 12.15
C ALA A 131 -10.91 7.29 12.38
N ARG A 132 -12.04 7.66 11.78
CA ARG A 132 -12.67 8.98 11.96
C ARG A 132 -13.11 9.26 13.40
N ARG A 133 -13.49 8.22 14.14
CA ARG A 133 -13.86 8.33 15.57
C ARG A 133 -12.66 8.25 16.51
N GLY A 134 -11.43 8.14 15.98
CA GLY A 134 -10.21 8.01 16.78
C GLY A 134 -10.10 6.67 17.52
N GLU A 135 -10.80 5.64 17.08
CA GLU A 135 -10.74 4.32 17.67
C GLU A 135 -9.39 3.63 17.42
N PRO A 136 -8.95 2.70 18.30
CA PRO A 136 -7.71 1.97 18.11
C PRO A 136 -7.62 1.31 16.73
N ARG A 137 -6.43 1.35 16.11
CA ARG A 137 -6.17 0.75 14.79
C ARG A 137 -6.45 -0.75 14.76
N ILE A 138 -6.22 -1.44 15.89
CA ILE A 138 -6.47 -2.87 16.04
C ILE A 138 -7.86 -3.06 16.66
N ALA A 139 -8.67 -3.90 16.03
CA ALA A 139 -9.95 -4.37 16.56
C ALA A 139 -9.86 -5.86 16.86
N SER A 140 -10.57 -6.33 17.89
CA SER A 140 -10.67 -7.77 18.14
C SER A 140 -11.50 -8.43 17.03
N TRP A 141 -11.24 -9.71 16.78
CA TRP A 141 -12.04 -10.48 15.81
C TRP A 141 -13.53 -10.48 16.17
N SER A 142 -13.87 -10.67 17.44
CA SER A 142 -15.25 -10.65 17.92
C SER A 142 -15.95 -9.30 17.67
N GLN A 143 -15.23 -8.19 17.82
CA GLN A 143 -15.76 -6.87 17.50
C GLN A 143 -15.96 -6.71 16.00
N THR A 144 -14.96 -7.08 15.20
CA THR A 144 -15.03 -7.02 13.73
C THR A 144 -16.21 -7.84 13.21
N GLN A 145 -16.33 -9.07 13.67
CA GLN A 145 -17.41 -9.97 13.27
C GLN A 145 -18.80 -9.41 13.62
N ARG A 146 -18.98 -8.86 14.81
CA ARG A 146 -20.24 -8.26 15.23
C ARG A 146 -20.59 -7.01 14.42
N GLU A 147 -19.65 -6.07 14.27
CA GLU A 147 -19.91 -4.77 13.65
C GLU A 147 -20.00 -4.86 12.13
N VAL A 148 -19.07 -5.56 11.47
CA VAL A 148 -19.13 -5.80 10.02
C VAL A 148 -20.27 -6.73 9.66
N GLY A 149 -20.55 -7.74 10.48
CA GLY A 149 -21.72 -8.62 10.32
C GLY A 149 -23.05 -7.85 10.34
N ALA A 150 -23.19 -6.89 11.26
CA ALA A 150 -24.36 -6.01 11.31
C ALA A 150 -24.51 -5.15 10.03
N LEU A 151 -23.41 -4.65 9.49
CA LEU A 151 -23.43 -3.91 8.21
C LEU A 151 -23.82 -4.81 7.04
N LEU A 152 -23.28 -6.03 6.99
CA LEU A 152 -23.61 -7.02 5.95
C LEU A 152 -25.09 -7.45 6.04
N THR A 153 -25.60 -7.62 7.24
CA THR A 153 -27.04 -7.92 7.44
C THR A 153 -27.94 -6.78 6.95
N ARG A 154 -27.52 -5.54 7.16
CA ARG A 154 -28.32 -4.36 6.80
C ARG A 154 -28.20 -3.95 5.34
N TYR A 155 -27.02 -4.04 4.76
CA TYR A 155 -26.69 -3.50 3.44
C TYR A 155 -26.16 -4.54 2.47
N GLY A 156 -25.77 -5.71 2.95
CA GLY A 156 -25.28 -6.83 2.16
C GLY A 156 -26.41 -7.55 1.44
N ARG A 157 -26.05 -8.58 0.72
CA ARG A 157 -27.02 -9.43 0.01
C ARG A 157 -27.37 -10.65 0.85
N PRO A 158 -28.47 -11.29 0.55
CA PRO A 158 -28.78 -12.60 1.11
C PRO A 158 -27.59 -13.56 0.88
N GLY A 159 -27.10 -14.16 1.97
CA GLY A 159 -25.92 -15.06 1.96
C GLY A 159 -24.56 -14.41 2.19
N GLU A 160 -24.45 -13.08 2.25
CA GLU A 160 -23.19 -12.39 2.57
C GLU A 160 -22.94 -12.23 4.09
N THR A 161 -23.93 -12.48 4.93
CA THR A 161 -23.84 -12.29 6.39
C THR A 161 -22.78 -13.15 7.06
N ASP A 162 -22.51 -14.35 6.53
CA ASP A 162 -21.51 -15.28 7.06
C ASP A 162 -20.10 -15.04 6.47
N ALA A 163 -19.98 -14.08 5.57
CA ALA A 163 -18.77 -13.84 4.80
C ALA A 163 -17.80 -12.82 5.45
N VAL A 164 -17.99 -12.47 6.74
CA VAL A 164 -17.13 -11.48 7.45
C VAL A 164 -15.64 -11.86 7.41
N HIS A 165 -15.32 -13.15 7.31
CA HIS A 165 -13.93 -13.63 7.23
C HIS A 165 -13.27 -13.38 5.86
N TYR A 166 -14.03 -13.30 4.76
CA TYR A 166 -13.48 -13.13 3.42
C TYR A 166 -12.72 -11.81 3.20
N PRO A 167 -13.27 -10.64 3.58
CA PRO A 167 -12.55 -9.38 3.38
C PRO A 167 -11.29 -9.28 4.23
N VAL A 168 -11.29 -9.90 5.41
CA VAL A 168 -10.10 -9.94 6.27
C VAL A 168 -9.05 -10.87 5.68
N ALA A 169 -9.41 -12.06 5.21
CA ALA A 169 -8.50 -12.99 4.54
C ALA A 169 -7.92 -12.40 3.24
N ALA A 170 -8.72 -11.67 2.46
CA ALA A 170 -8.27 -11.00 1.23
C ALA A 170 -7.23 -9.90 1.50
N LEU A 171 -7.26 -9.24 2.66
CA LEU A 171 -6.27 -8.25 3.06
C LEU A 171 -4.92 -8.86 3.50
N TYR A 172 -4.91 -10.15 3.90
CA TYR A 172 -3.70 -10.87 4.27
C TYR A 172 -3.00 -11.57 3.10
N GLY A 173 -3.68 -11.75 1.97
CA GLY A 173 -3.17 -12.45 0.78
C GLY A 173 -2.83 -11.54 -0.41
N ALA A 174 -2.88 -10.21 -0.21
CA ALA A 174 -2.59 -9.22 -1.25
C ALA A 174 -1.16 -8.66 -1.12
#